data_488f7b50a770f19772838541f64af6cd
#
_entry.id   488f7b50a770f19772838541f64af6cd
#
_cell.length_a   1.000
_cell.length_b   1.000
_cell.length_c   1.000
_cell.angle_alpha   90.00
_cell.angle_beta   90.00
_cell.angle_gamma   90.00
#
_symmetry.space_group_name_H-M   'P 1'
#
loop_
_entity.id
_entity.type
_entity.pdbx_description
1 polymer ?
#
loop_
_entity_poly.entity_id
_entity_poly.type
_entity_poly.pdbx_seq_one_letter_code
_entity_poly.pdbx_strand_id
1 'polypeptide(L)'
;MDAVILAAGAGTRMSGRAAGKQHKSLTNLMGMAVIERGIRAMRDSGIERVIIVTGHGADHLRERLGNGRDRGVKIEYVHSADWERGNGASLYAVRHRIRGERFVLAMSDHWYEPALMKRLVTAAESTGGSLLCVDREPENLHDPDDATRVRRSVSGNVVEIGKSLDHFDVVDCGVFVLSNKIFSSLERAFADGDYSLTAGTRYLTEDFGLGTVDVTGLLWEDIDTKGARVVADHKVRRSLITGDDGLVSHHLNRRISIQLSRLAVRLRMTPNMVSLIAFSLAVMAGISFGFGALIPGALMAQLSSIIDGSDGEVARTRFMSSNWGGFLDSMLDRLADSVIYIGIGVYLINDSGSALTLGIVFIALAGAPFSMMLKDRYRIVTGNPWRSTEADGLSRYMLATRDGRLFLVMIGGLTGQLLITTAFTAVTTMALLGWRMVLVWREVRSTRKVAPAIRGSEMAVPFVGSEETAGD
;
A
#
# COMPACT_ATOMS: atom_id res chain seq x y z
N MET A 1 -3.59 -19.27 10.55
CA MET A 1 -2.58 -20.00 9.72
C MET A 1 -1.20 -19.51 10.14
N ASP A 2 -0.21 -20.41 10.29
CA ASP A 2 1.17 -20.02 10.56
C ASP A 2 1.86 -19.53 9.28
N ALA A 3 2.94 -18.76 9.41
CA ALA A 3 3.84 -18.47 8.30
C ALA A 3 5.26 -18.94 8.58
N VAL A 4 5.96 -19.33 7.52
CA VAL A 4 7.37 -19.72 7.53
C VAL A 4 8.14 -18.80 6.61
N ILE A 5 9.25 -18.24 7.07
CA ILE A 5 10.18 -17.44 6.27
C ILE A 5 11.52 -18.18 6.21
N LEU A 6 11.97 -18.52 4.99
CA LEU A 6 13.29 -19.12 4.80
C LEU A 6 14.37 -18.04 4.78
N ALA A 7 15.17 -18.00 5.82
CA ALA A 7 16.23 -17.03 6.04
C ALA A 7 17.56 -17.71 6.44
N ALA A 8 17.84 -18.89 5.91
CA ALA A 8 19.01 -19.69 6.28
C ALA A 8 20.25 -19.46 5.40
N GLY A 9 20.04 -18.89 4.18
CA GLY A 9 21.09 -18.74 3.17
C GLY A 9 22.14 -17.69 3.50
N ALA A 10 23.39 -17.93 3.09
CA ALA A 10 24.55 -17.05 3.35
C ALA A 10 24.54 -15.72 2.56
N GLY A 11 23.72 -15.57 1.51
CA GLY A 11 23.59 -14.32 0.74
C GLY A 11 24.89 -13.90 0.01
N THR A 12 25.67 -14.81 -0.47
CA THR A 12 27.03 -14.61 -1.03
C THR A 12 27.07 -13.68 -2.24
N ARG A 13 26.01 -13.65 -3.07
CA ARG A 13 25.90 -12.80 -4.28
C ARG A 13 25.80 -11.30 -3.95
N MET A 14 25.19 -10.94 -2.80
CA MET A 14 25.00 -9.53 -2.39
C MET A 14 26.23 -8.92 -1.73
N SER A 15 26.98 -9.70 -0.96
CA SER A 15 28.02 -9.19 -0.05
C SER A 15 29.41 -9.19 -0.63
N GLY A 16 29.67 -9.87 -1.75
CA GLY A 16 31.02 -10.05 -2.28
C GLY A 16 31.97 -10.62 -1.22
N ARG A 17 33.29 -10.39 -1.34
CA ARG A 17 34.31 -10.83 -0.35
C ARG A 17 34.22 -10.15 1.05
N ALA A 18 33.34 -9.16 1.24
CA ALA A 18 33.05 -8.52 2.52
C ALA A 18 31.89 -9.20 3.28
N ALA A 19 31.60 -10.47 3.00
CA ALA A 19 30.56 -11.29 3.62
C ALA A 19 30.83 -11.49 5.11
N GLY A 20 30.37 -10.58 5.97
CA GLY A 20 30.55 -10.71 7.42
C GLY A 20 29.76 -9.74 8.27
N LYS A 21 29.17 -8.68 7.70
CA LYS A 21 28.60 -7.61 8.52
C LYS A 21 27.08 -7.52 8.59
N GLN A 22 26.32 -8.11 7.63
CA GLN A 22 24.86 -8.02 7.68
C GLN A 22 24.18 -9.13 6.88
N HIS A 23 23.18 -9.79 7.48
CA HIS A 23 22.37 -10.80 6.81
C HIS A 23 21.61 -10.21 5.61
N LYS A 24 21.55 -10.93 4.46
CA LYS A 24 20.89 -10.49 3.21
C LYS A 24 19.46 -9.98 3.43
N SER A 25 18.67 -10.72 4.21
CA SER A 25 17.28 -10.38 4.54
C SER A 25 17.12 -9.07 5.31
N LEU A 26 18.20 -8.55 5.91
CA LEU A 26 18.24 -7.26 6.61
C LEU A 26 18.56 -6.09 5.66
N THR A 27 18.64 -6.35 4.35
CA THR A 27 18.79 -5.29 3.33
C THR A 27 17.69 -4.26 3.51
N ASN A 28 18.10 -2.98 3.56
CA ASN A 28 17.18 -1.89 3.81
C ASN A 28 16.60 -1.35 2.51
N LEU A 29 15.26 -1.27 2.44
CA LEU A 29 14.50 -0.61 1.41
C LEU A 29 13.66 0.51 2.04
N MET A 30 13.88 1.75 1.64
CA MET A 30 13.15 2.92 2.17
C MET A 30 13.06 2.96 3.70
N GLY A 31 14.18 2.61 4.41
CA GLY A 31 14.24 2.70 5.88
C GLY A 31 13.78 1.45 6.65
N MET A 32 13.32 0.39 5.98
CA MET A 32 12.89 -0.87 6.62
C MET A 32 13.54 -2.08 5.96
N ALA A 33 13.92 -3.10 6.74
CA ALA A 33 14.50 -4.33 6.21
C ALA A 33 13.47 -5.14 5.38
N VAL A 34 13.96 -5.85 4.35
CA VAL A 34 13.11 -6.66 3.46
C VAL A 34 12.27 -7.66 4.25
N ILE A 35 12.90 -8.43 5.13
CA ILE A 35 12.21 -9.42 5.97
C ILE A 35 11.18 -8.76 6.91
N GLU A 36 11.44 -7.54 7.43
CA GLU A 36 10.47 -6.82 8.25
C GLU A 36 9.24 -6.42 7.46
N ARG A 37 9.40 -6.09 6.16
CA ARG A 37 8.27 -5.80 5.25
C ARG A 37 7.42 -7.04 5.02
N GLY A 38 8.05 -8.19 4.77
CA GLY A 38 7.34 -9.46 4.63
C GLY A 38 6.54 -9.83 5.89
N ILE A 39 7.15 -9.73 7.07
CA ILE A 39 6.49 -10.00 8.36
C ILE A 39 5.26 -9.09 8.55
N ARG A 40 5.37 -7.79 8.22
CA ARG A 40 4.25 -6.85 8.37
C ARG A 40 3.15 -7.10 7.34
N ALA A 41 3.49 -7.48 6.11
CA ALA A 41 2.52 -7.87 5.10
C ALA A 41 1.74 -9.14 5.52
N MET A 42 2.43 -10.10 6.15
CA MET A 42 1.81 -11.28 6.75
C MET A 42 0.85 -10.91 7.88
N ARG A 43 1.28 -10.04 8.82
CA ARG A 43 0.42 -9.52 9.90
C ARG A 43 -0.85 -8.86 9.35
N ASP A 44 -0.70 -7.97 8.38
CA ASP A 44 -1.82 -7.21 7.78
C ASP A 44 -2.78 -8.13 7.00
N SER A 45 -2.33 -9.37 6.71
CA SER A 45 -3.14 -10.44 6.13
C SER A 45 -3.70 -11.41 7.16
N GLY A 46 -3.61 -11.10 8.47
CA GLY A 46 -4.20 -11.89 9.55
C GLY A 46 -3.31 -13.01 10.09
N ILE A 47 -2.01 -13.02 9.79
CA ILE A 47 -1.06 -14.00 10.30
C ILE A 47 -0.48 -13.51 11.63
N GLU A 48 -0.67 -14.27 12.69
CA GLU A 48 -0.24 -13.92 14.05
C GLU A 48 1.09 -14.56 14.46
N ARG A 49 1.48 -15.67 13.81
CA ARG A 49 2.69 -16.42 14.14
C ARG A 49 3.56 -16.64 12.91
N VAL A 50 4.84 -16.26 13.02
CA VAL A 50 5.85 -16.38 11.97
C VAL A 50 7.01 -17.24 12.50
N ILE A 51 7.36 -18.29 11.79
CA ILE A 51 8.53 -19.13 12.06
C ILE A 51 9.63 -18.73 11.09
N ILE A 52 10.76 -18.23 11.60
CA ILE A 52 11.91 -17.87 10.78
C ILE A 52 12.92 -19.01 10.82
N VAL A 53 13.16 -19.62 9.67
CA VAL A 53 14.20 -20.65 9.53
C VAL A 53 15.53 -19.97 9.34
N THR A 54 16.45 -20.22 10.25
CA THR A 54 17.78 -19.62 10.27
C THR A 54 18.87 -20.65 9.99
N GLY A 55 19.98 -20.19 9.45
CA GLY A 55 21.21 -20.94 9.22
C GLY A 55 22.39 -20.01 9.44
N HIS A 56 22.99 -19.50 8.36
CA HIS A 56 24.05 -18.50 8.44
C HIS A 56 23.55 -17.20 9.06
N GLY A 57 24.33 -16.59 9.98
CA GLY A 57 24.04 -15.27 10.55
C GLY A 57 22.75 -15.18 11.39
N ALA A 58 22.32 -16.28 12.00
CA ALA A 58 21.10 -16.37 12.81
C ALA A 58 20.99 -15.31 13.92
N ASP A 59 22.11 -14.95 14.55
CA ASP A 59 22.14 -14.02 15.68
C ASP A 59 21.77 -12.59 15.25
N HIS A 60 22.23 -12.14 14.08
CA HIS A 60 21.85 -10.85 13.54
C HIS A 60 20.33 -10.72 13.30
N LEU A 61 19.69 -11.82 12.85
CA LEU A 61 18.23 -11.85 12.66
C LEU A 61 17.52 -11.81 14.01
N ARG A 62 17.97 -12.59 15.00
CA ARG A 62 17.38 -12.62 16.35
C ARG A 62 17.50 -11.29 17.06
N GLU A 63 18.70 -10.65 17.01
CA GLU A 63 18.93 -9.32 17.58
C GLU A 63 18.04 -8.25 16.95
N ARG A 64 17.90 -8.27 15.62
CA ARG A 64 17.12 -7.27 14.88
C ARG A 64 15.63 -7.44 15.00
N LEU A 65 15.13 -8.67 14.95
CA LEU A 65 13.70 -8.97 14.87
C LEU A 65 13.07 -9.31 16.23
N GLY A 66 13.89 -9.76 17.21
CA GLY A 66 13.42 -10.13 18.55
C GLY A 66 12.32 -11.18 18.52
N ASN A 67 11.34 -11.04 19.40
CA ASN A 67 10.19 -11.94 19.50
C ASN A 67 8.97 -11.49 18.64
N GLY A 68 9.09 -10.42 17.89
CA GLY A 68 8.07 -9.92 16.98
C GLY A 68 6.94 -9.07 17.59
N ARG A 69 6.90 -8.89 18.92
CA ARG A 69 5.83 -8.09 19.58
C ARG A 69 5.70 -6.69 19.02
N ASP A 70 6.82 -6.00 18.79
CA ASP A 70 6.84 -4.64 18.22
C ASP A 70 6.35 -4.59 16.76
N ARG A 71 6.15 -5.75 16.14
CA ARG A 71 5.67 -5.93 14.77
C ARG A 71 4.26 -6.49 14.70
N GLY A 72 3.67 -6.79 15.87
CA GLY A 72 2.31 -7.31 15.99
C GLY A 72 2.17 -8.78 15.62
N VAL A 73 3.26 -9.56 15.69
CA VAL A 73 3.29 -11.01 15.46
C VAL A 73 4.13 -11.70 16.52
N LYS A 74 3.94 -13.01 16.70
CA LYS A 74 4.84 -13.89 17.46
C LYS A 74 5.88 -14.47 16.52
N ILE A 75 7.18 -14.18 16.75
CA ILE A 75 8.28 -14.77 15.99
C ILE A 75 8.87 -15.95 16.77
N GLU A 76 9.03 -17.08 16.10
CA GLU A 76 9.79 -18.23 16.56
C GLU A 76 10.94 -18.50 15.59
N TYR A 77 12.09 -18.95 16.11
CA TYR A 77 13.27 -19.26 15.30
C TYR A 77 13.56 -20.74 15.33
N VAL A 78 13.77 -21.31 14.14
CA VAL A 78 14.22 -22.70 13.97
C VAL A 78 15.54 -22.67 13.22
N HIS A 79 16.57 -23.28 13.81
CA HIS A 79 17.85 -23.42 13.12
C HIS A 79 17.83 -24.67 12.26
N SER A 80 18.16 -24.52 10.98
CA SER A 80 18.36 -25.64 10.05
C SER A 80 19.82 -26.05 10.05
N ALA A 81 20.13 -27.24 10.55
CA ALA A 81 21.50 -27.75 10.53
C ALA A 81 22.00 -28.03 9.10
N ASP A 82 21.09 -28.43 8.22
CA ASP A 82 21.36 -28.79 6.82
C ASP A 82 21.11 -27.62 5.83
N TRP A 83 21.19 -26.37 6.27
CA TRP A 83 20.84 -25.22 5.44
C TRP A 83 21.71 -25.11 4.16
N GLU A 84 22.94 -25.61 4.19
CA GLU A 84 23.86 -25.60 3.03
C GLU A 84 23.41 -26.53 1.90
N ARG A 85 22.60 -27.54 2.21
CA ARG A 85 22.11 -28.51 1.24
C ARG A 85 21.04 -27.95 0.32
N GLY A 86 20.26 -26.94 0.80
CA GLY A 86 19.22 -26.29 0.01
C GLY A 86 18.06 -25.73 0.84
N ASN A 87 17.22 -24.96 0.17
CA ASN A 87 16.06 -24.33 0.80
C ASN A 87 14.94 -25.33 1.14
N GLY A 88 14.84 -26.49 0.46
CA GLY A 88 13.97 -27.60 0.84
C GLY A 88 14.38 -28.24 2.16
N ALA A 89 15.70 -28.46 2.39
CA ALA A 89 16.20 -28.92 3.68
C ALA A 89 15.90 -27.93 4.80
N SER A 90 16.03 -26.62 4.51
CA SER A 90 15.66 -25.56 5.45
C SER A 90 14.17 -25.60 5.80
N LEU A 91 13.29 -25.78 4.83
CA LEU A 91 11.85 -25.92 5.09
C LEU A 91 11.54 -27.17 5.92
N TYR A 92 12.21 -28.28 5.64
CA TYR A 92 11.97 -29.55 6.35
C TYR A 92 12.27 -29.46 7.86
N ALA A 93 13.18 -28.56 8.27
CA ALA A 93 13.50 -28.36 9.69
C ALA A 93 12.29 -27.90 10.54
N VAL A 94 11.27 -27.31 9.93
CA VAL A 94 10.08 -26.80 10.66
C VAL A 94 8.90 -27.76 10.69
N ARG A 95 9.01 -28.97 10.12
CA ARG A 95 7.88 -29.91 9.96
C ARG A 95 7.10 -30.21 11.25
N HIS A 96 7.76 -30.22 12.41
CA HIS A 96 7.14 -30.46 13.72
C HIS A 96 6.75 -29.21 14.48
N ARG A 97 6.93 -28.03 13.88
CA ARG A 97 6.66 -26.73 14.51
C ARG A 97 5.41 -26.04 13.95
N ILE A 98 4.95 -26.46 12.77
CA ILE A 98 3.77 -25.91 12.12
C ILE A 98 2.51 -26.39 12.84
N ARG A 99 1.58 -25.45 13.03
CA ARG A 99 0.26 -25.70 13.60
C ARG A 99 -0.77 -25.65 12.48
N GLY A 100 -1.65 -26.65 12.46
CA GLY A 100 -2.67 -26.75 11.41
C GLY A 100 -2.17 -27.49 10.16
N GLU A 101 -3.04 -27.57 9.16
CA GLU A 101 -2.81 -28.38 7.95
C GLU A 101 -2.07 -27.63 6.85
N ARG A 102 -2.10 -26.30 6.89
CA ARG A 102 -1.51 -25.42 5.89
C ARG A 102 -0.80 -24.23 6.54
N PHE A 103 0.19 -23.72 5.82
CA PHE A 103 0.97 -22.55 6.25
C PHE A 103 1.41 -21.70 5.06
N VAL A 104 1.65 -20.42 5.29
CA VAL A 104 2.30 -19.54 4.30
C VAL A 104 3.79 -19.80 4.31
N LEU A 105 4.41 -19.89 3.14
CA LEU A 105 5.85 -19.89 2.96
C LEU A 105 6.27 -18.67 2.14
N ALA A 106 7.31 -17.97 2.58
CA ALA A 106 7.92 -16.88 1.83
C ALA A 106 9.44 -16.90 1.93
N MET A 107 10.09 -16.41 0.89
CA MET A 107 11.54 -16.19 0.87
C MET A 107 11.88 -14.89 1.61
N SER A 108 12.96 -14.88 2.37
CA SER A 108 13.35 -13.73 3.20
C SER A 108 13.98 -12.58 2.43
N ASP A 109 14.38 -12.81 1.22
CA ASP A 109 15.06 -11.90 0.30
C ASP A 109 14.13 -11.34 -0.79
N HIS A 110 12.88 -11.80 -0.85
CA HIS A 110 11.86 -11.27 -1.75
C HIS A 110 11.13 -10.11 -1.09
N TRP A 111 11.10 -8.99 -1.80
CA TRP A 111 10.15 -7.92 -1.50
C TRP A 111 8.92 -8.07 -2.39
N TYR A 112 7.77 -7.89 -1.82
CA TYR A 112 6.50 -7.86 -2.52
C TYR A 112 5.56 -6.83 -1.92
N GLU A 113 4.68 -6.31 -2.74
CA GLU A 113 3.62 -5.40 -2.32
C GLU A 113 2.65 -6.12 -1.35
N PRO A 114 2.21 -5.47 -0.24
CA PRO A 114 1.34 -6.13 0.74
C PRO A 114 0.06 -6.73 0.16
N ALA A 115 -0.44 -6.17 -0.95
CA ALA A 115 -1.60 -6.68 -1.67
C ALA A 115 -1.40 -8.11 -2.20
N LEU A 116 -0.16 -8.51 -2.53
CA LEU A 116 0.18 -9.86 -2.97
C LEU A 116 -0.10 -10.89 -1.87
N MET A 117 0.39 -10.64 -0.65
CA MET A 117 0.17 -11.53 0.50
C MET A 117 -1.32 -11.62 0.83
N LYS A 118 -2.03 -10.50 0.84
CA LYS A 118 -3.47 -10.46 1.08
C LYS A 118 -4.24 -11.29 0.05
N ARG A 119 -3.89 -11.17 -1.24
CA ARG A 119 -4.52 -11.91 -2.34
C ARG A 119 -4.31 -13.42 -2.19
N LEU A 120 -3.09 -13.85 -1.80
CA LEU A 120 -2.78 -15.25 -1.55
C LEU A 120 -3.58 -15.82 -0.37
N VAL A 121 -3.60 -15.11 0.77
CA VAL A 121 -4.32 -15.57 1.97
C VAL A 121 -5.82 -15.65 1.69
N THR A 122 -6.41 -14.63 1.05
CA THR A 122 -7.83 -14.65 0.65
C THR A 122 -8.14 -15.82 -0.31
N ALA A 123 -7.28 -16.09 -1.30
CA ALA A 123 -7.45 -17.25 -2.19
C ALA A 123 -7.37 -18.57 -1.42
N ALA A 124 -6.49 -18.66 -0.42
CA ALA A 124 -6.36 -19.86 0.41
C ALA A 124 -7.59 -20.11 1.29
N GLU A 125 -8.36 -19.09 1.68
CA GLU A 125 -9.62 -19.25 2.43
C GLU A 125 -10.70 -19.98 1.61
N SER A 126 -10.70 -19.79 0.29
CA SER A 126 -11.66 -20.38 -0.62
C SER A 126 -11.24 -21.73 -1.22
N THR A 127 -9.97 -22.14 -1.01
CA THR A 127 -9.40 -23.37 -1.57
C THR A 127 -8.81 -24.26 -0.49
N GLY A 128 -8.90 -25.59 -0.62
CA GLY A 128 -8.37 -26.56 0.34
C GLY A 128 -6.91 -26.98 0.09
N GLY A 129 -6.35 -26.66 -1.08
CA GLY A 129 -5.05 -27.14 -1.56
C GLY A 129 -3.87 -26.22 -1.29
N SER A 130 -2.71 -26.61 -1.81
CA SER A 130 -1.52 -25.77 -1.89
C SER A 130 -1.63 -24.76 -3.03
N LEU A 131 -1.10 -23.56 -2.85
CA LEU A 131 -1.15 -22.45 -3.79
C LEU A 131 0.22 -21.82 -3.96
N LEU A 132 0.52 -21.34 -5.17
CA LEU A 132 1.72 -20.60 -5.54
C LEU A 132 1.34 -19.25 -6.13
N CYS A 133 1.92 -18.15 -5.67
CA CYS A 133 1.83 -16.86 -6.35
C CYS A 133 2.65 -16.86 -7.62
N VAL A 134 2.02 -16.47 -8.74
CA VAL A 134 2.65 -16.44 -10.06
C VAL A 134 2.43 -15.12 -10.79
N ASP A 135 3.40 -14.73 -11.62
CA ASP A 135 3.36 -13.52 -12.43
C ASP A 135 3.54 -13.88 -13.92
N ARG A 136 2.76 -13.20 -14.80
CA ARG A 136 2.84 -13.37 -16.27
C ARG A 136 3.82 -12.42 -16.95
N GLU A 137 4.35 -11.45 -16.22
CA GLU A 137 5.19 -10.37 -16.76
C GLU A 137 6.60 -10.43 -16.17
N PRO A 138 7.39 -11.50 -16.46
CA PRO A 138 8.74 -11.66 -15.92
C PRO A 138 9.69 -10.53 -16.36
N GLU A 139 9.41 -9.86 -17.46
CA GLU A 139 10.18 -8.72 -17.97
C GLU A 139 10.19 -7.51 -17.01
N ASN A 140 9.27 -7.46 -16.07
CA ASN A 140 9.24 -6.46 -15.01
C ASN A 140 10.27 -6.72 -13.90
N LEU A 141 10.92 -7.90 -13.88
CA LEU A 141 11.97 -8.26 -12.92
C LEU A 141 13.34 -7.74 -13.36
N HIS A 142 14.23 -7.58 -12.37
CA HIS A 142 15.63 -7.20 -12.65
C HIS A 142 16.41 -8.29 -13.40
N ASP A 143 16.17 -9.55 -13.00
CA ASP A 143 16.81 -10.73 -13.59
C ASP A 143 15.76 -11.79 -13.93
N PRO A 144 15.06 -11.63 -15.07
CA PRO A 144 14.01 -12.57 -15.46
C PRO A 144 14.54 -13.98 -15.79
N ASP A 145 15.83 -14.11 -16.14
CA ASP A 145 16.43 -15.40 -16.47
C ASP A 145 16.71 -16.28 -15.24
N ASP A 146 16.92 -15.68 -14.06
CA ASP A 146 17.09 -16.41 -12.79
C ASP A 146 15.75 -16.83 -12.15
N ALA A 147 14.62 -16.31 -12.64
CA ALA A 147 13.30 -16.61 -12.12
C ALA A 147 12.93 -18.10 -12.31
N THR A 148 12.29 -18.71 -11.31
CA THR A 148 11.76 -20.06 -11.44
C THR A 148 10.53 -20.04 -12.36
N ARG A 149 10.59 -20.77 -13.46
CA ARG A 149 9.58 -20.83 -14.52
C ARG A 149 8.50 -21.83 -14.17
N VAL A 150 7.26 -21.54 -14.53
CA VAL A 150 6.10 -22.40 -14.25
C VAL A 150 5.23 -22.54 -15.48
N ARG A 151 4.87 -23.78 -15.81
CA ARG A 151 3.86 -24.10 -16.82
C ARG A 151 2.58 -24.54 -16.13
N ARG A 152 1.45 -23.99 -16.55
CA ARG A 152 0.13 -24.26 -15.98
C ARG A 152 -0.79 -25.02 -16.93
N SER A 153 -1.73 -25.73 -16.35
CA SER A 153 -2.89 -26.26 -17.07
C SER A 153 -3.90 -25.14 -17.38
N VAL A 154 -4.86 -25.45 -18.23
CA VAL A 154 -6.00 -24.54 -18.54
C VAL A 154 -6.82 -24.23 -17.27
N SER A 155 -6.86 -25.14 -16.29
CA SER A 155 -7.52 -24.95 -14.99
C SER A 155 -6.70 -24.10 -14.00
N GLY A 156 -5.50 -23.64 -14.38
CA GLY A 156 -4.65 -22.81 -13.53
C GLY A 156 -3.80 -23.57 -12.50
N ASN A 157 -3.74 -24.90 -12.57
CA ASN A 157 -2.84 -25.70 -11.73
C ASN A 157 -1.45 -25.78 -12.35
N VAL A 158 -0.43 -25.84 -11.52
CA VAL A 158 0.95 -26.10 -11.94
C VAL A 158 1.03 -27.48 -12.61
N VAL A 159 1.68 -27.54 -13.75
CA VAL A 159 2.00 -28.79 -14.47
C VAL A 159 3.49 -29.08 -14.35
N GLU A 160 4.29 -28.04 -14.47
CA GLU A 160 5.75 -28.13 -14.41
C GLU A 160 6.33 -26.90 -13.74
N ILE A 161 7.37 -27.08 -12.92
CA ILE A 161 8.09 -26.00 -12.25
C ILE A 161 9.60 -26.26 -12.27
N GLY A 162 10.38 -25.26 -12.66
CA GLY A 162 11.84 -25.37 -12.73
C GLY A 162 12.50 -24.19 -13.43
N LYS A 163 13.79 -23.95 -13.17
CA LYS A 163 14.54 -22.84 -13.81
C LYS A 163 14.87 -23.09 -15.29
N SER A 164 14.96 -24.35 -15.69
CA SER A 164 15.38 -24.76 -17.04
C SER A 164 14.22 -25.10 -17.99
N LEU A 165 13.00 -24.64 -17.70
CA LEU A 165 11.86 -24.88 -18.59
C LEU A 165 11.98 -24.02 -19.84
N ASP A 166 11.97 -24.63 -21.03
CA ASP A 166 11.98 -23.90 -22.31
C ASP A 166 10.62 -23.25 -22.60
N HIS A 167 9.52 -23.90 -22.19
CA HIS A 167 8.17 -23.43 -22.37
C HIS A 167 7.49 -23.20 -21.01
N PHE A 168 7.17 -21.95 -20.73
CA PHE A 168 6.47 -21.54 -19.51
C PHE A 168 5.48 -20.41 -19.84
N ASP A 169 4.52 -20.19 -18.95
CA ASP A 169 3.51 -19.13 -19.09
C ASP A 169 3.53 -18.13 -17.94
N VAL A 170 4.19 -18.48 -16.83
CA VAL A 170 4.33 -17.61 -15.63
C VAL A 170 5.64 -17.92 -14.90
N VAL A 171 5.98 -17.04 -13.95
CA VAL A 171 7.12 -17.22 -13.03
C VAL A 171 6.64 -17.28 -11.59
N ASP A 172 7.40 -18.00 -10.74
CA ASP A 172 7.19 -18.12 -9.30
C ASP A 172 7.65 -16.85 -8.58
N CYS A 173 6.78 -16.27 -7.73
CA CYS A 173 7.08 -15.08 -6.93
C CYS A 173 7.73 -15.40 -5.57
N GLY A 174 8.02 -16.66 -5.26
CA GLY A 174 8.63 -17.10 -3.99
C GLY A 174 7.67 -17.04 -2.79
N VAL A 175 6.35 -17.01 -3.01
CA VAL A 175 5.35 -16.92 -1.95
C VAL A 175 4.26 -17.99 -2.19
N PHE A 176 4.03 -18.83 -1.17
CA PHE A 176 3.17 -20.00 -1.25
C PHE A 176 2.21 -20.10 -0.07
N VAL A 177 1.11 -20.79 -0.25
CA VAL A 177 0.41 -21.51 0.82
C VAL A 177 0.63 -23.00 0.56
N LEU A 178 1.26 -23.68 1.51
CA LEU A 178 1.58 -25.10 1.38
C LEU A 178 0.80 -25.93 2.42
N SER A 179 0.35 -27.10 2.01
CA SER A 179 -0.13 -28.12 2.94
C SER A 179 1.03 -28.90 3.54
N ASN A 180 0.82 -29.56 4.70
CA ASN A 180 1.84 -30.39 5.33
C ASN A 180 2.31 -31.58 4.46
N LYS A 181 1.60 -31.88 3.37
CA LYS A 181 2.00 -32.88 2.35
C LYS A 181 3.32 -32.52 1.68
N ILE A 182 3.73 -31.22 1.70
CA ILE A 182 5.05 -30.81 1.19
C ILE A 182 6.19 -31.57 1.88
N PHE A 183 6.06 -31.94 3.14
CA PHE A 183 7.13 -32.63 3.86
C PHE A 183 7.37 -34.04 3.32
N SER A 184 6.34 -34.81 2.99
CA SER A 184 6.50 -36.12 2.31
C SER A 184 7.06 -35.98 0.90
N SER A 185 6.66 -34.92 0.19
CA SER A 185 7.21 -34.60 -1.13
C SER A 185 8.70 -34.22 -1.06
N LEU A 186 9.12 -33.51 0.01
CA LEU A 186 10.54 -33.23 0.26
C LEU A 186 11.32 -34.49 0.61
N GLU A 187 10.77 -35.40 1.41
CA GLU A 187 11.41 -36.69 1.72
C GLU A 187 11.69 -37.51 0.45
N ARG A 188 10.72 -37.52 -0.48
CA ARG A 188 10.88 -38.13 -1.80
C ARG A 188 11.99 -37.46 -2.61
N ALA A 189 12.02 -36.10 -2.68
CA ALA A 189 13.09 -35.39 -3.34
C ALA A 189 14.47 -35.64 -2.74
N PHE A 190 14.56 -35.76 -1.41
CA PHE A 190 15.81 -36.07 -0.70
C PHE A 190 16.32 -37.47 -0.98
N ALA A 191 15.41 -38.41 -1.18
CA ALA A 191 15.79 -39.77 -1.60
C ALA A 191 16.44 -39.78 -2.98
N ASP A 192 16.05 -38.87 -3.86
CA ASP A 192 16.68 -38.67 -5.19
C ASP A 192 17.94 -37.77 -5.14
N GLY A 193 18.33 -37.30 -3.95
CA GLY A 193 19.50 -36.47 -3.74
C GLY A 193 19.27 -34.94 -4.00
N ASP A 194 18.06 -34.52 -4.28
CA ASP A 194 17.73 -33.09 -4.52
C ASP A 194 17.08 -32.50 -3.26
N TYR A 195 17.77 -31.54 -2.64
CA TYR A 195 17.37 -30.85 -1.40
C TYR A 195 16.75 -29.47 -1.65
N SER A 196 16.43 -29.15 -2.91
CA SER A 196 15.79 -27.88 -3.27
C SER A 196 14.29 -27.87 -2.95
N LEU A 197 13.74 -26.69 -2.68
CA LEU A 197 12.29 -26.51 -2.57
C LEU A 197 11.59 -26.81 -3.90
N THR A 198 12.22 -26.47 -5.02
CA THR A 198 11.69 -26.72 -6.36
C THR A 198 11.47 -28.20 -6.61
N ALA A 199 12.38 -29.09 -6.16
CA ALA A 199 12.17 -30.54 -6.25
C ALA A 199 11.00 -30.97 -5.38
N GLY A 200 10.90 -30.50 -4.14
CA GLY A 200 9.78 -30.79 -3.27
C GLY A 200 8.44 -30.33 -3.84
N THR A 201 8.39 -29.12 -4.44
CA THR A 201 7.16 -28.60 -5.08
C THR A 201 6.80 -29.35 -6.35
N ARG A 202 7.77 -29.91 -7.09
CA ARG A 202 7.52 -30.80 -8.23
C ARG A 202 6.78 -32.05 -7.79
N TYR A 203 7.29 -32.77 -6.76
CA TYR A 203 6.62 -33.95 -6.21
C TYR A 203 5.28 -33.62 -5.56
N LEU A 204 5.15 -32.44 -4.90
CA LEU A 204 3.87 -31.98 -4.39
C LEU A 204 2.83 -31.80 -5.52
N THR A 205 3.29 -31.25 -6.65
CA THR A 205 2.43 -31.06 -7.84
C THR A 205 1.96 -32.38 -8.42
N GLU A 206 2.87 -33.37 -8.55
CA GLU A 206 2.58 -34.68 -9.09
C GLU A 206 1.61 -35.45 -8.20
N ASP A 207 1.84 -35.49 -6.89
CA ASP A 207 1.13 -36.37 -5.97
C ASP A 207 -0.19 -35.75 -5.43
N PHE A 208 -0.23 -34.43 -5.26
CA PHE A 208 -1.32 -33.72 -4.56
C PHE A 208 -1.90 -32.52 -5.27
N GLY A 209 -1.22 -32.03 -6.31
CA GLY A 209 -1.57 -30.81 -7.02
C GLY A 209 -1.10 -29.53 -6.33
N LEU A 210 -0.81 -28.52 -7.15
CA LEU A 210 -0.42 -27.16 -6.73
C LEU A 210 -1.18 -26.16 -7.59
N GLY A 211 -2.11 -25.43 -6.98
CA GLY A 211 -2.85 -24.35 -7.65
C GLY A 211 -2.02 -23.08 -7.77
N THR A 212 -2.44 -22.16 -8.61
CA THR A 212 -1.79 -20.84 -8.74
C THR A 212 -2.70 -19.69 -8.37
N VAL A 213 -2.11 -18.62 -7.83
CA VAL A 213 -2.74 -17.33 -7.61
C VAL A 213 -2.02 -16.33 -8.50
N ASP A 214 -2.71 -15.83 -9.49
CA ASP A 214 -2.18 -14.83 -10.42
C ASP A 214 -2.07 -13.48 -9.70
N VAL A 215 -0.86 -12.96 -9.60
CA VAL A 215 -0.55 -11.67 -8.97
C VAL A 215 0.01 -10.65 -9.96
N THR A 216 -0.14 -10.91 -11.26
CA THR A 216 0.29 -10.02 -12.34
C THR A 216 -0.22 -8.59 -12.11
N GLY A 217 0.65 -7.62 -12.32
CA GLY A 217 0.39 -6.21 -12.06
C GLY A 217 0.68 -5.75 -10.62
N LEU A 218 0.89 -6.67 -9.66
CA LEU A 218 1.42 -6.34 -8.33
C LEU A 218 2.94 -6.33 -8.36
N LEU A 219 3.54 -5.39 -7.62
CA LEU A 219 4.99 -5.22 -7.63
C LEU A 219 5.68 -6.21 -6.68
N TRP A 220 6.71 -6.86 -7.17
CA TRP A 220 7.60 -7.73 -6.40
C TRP A 220 9.01 -7.78 -6.99
N GLU A 221 10.00 -8.23 -6.23
CA GLU A 221 11.40 -8.35 -6.67
C GLU A 221 12.18 -9.30 -5.78
N ASP A 222 12.99 -10.18 -6.38
CA ASP A 222 14.03 -10.94 -5.69
C ASP A 222 15.30 -10.08 -5.53
N ILE A 223 15.80 -9.93 -4.30
CA ILE A 223 16.89 -9.02 -3.99
C ILE A 223 18.20 -9.80 -3.82
N ASP A 224 18.66 -10.38 -4.90
CA ASP A 224 19.88 -11.19 -4.93
C ASP A 224 21.15 -10.41 -5.18
N THR A 225 21.04 -9.25 -5.86
CA THR A 225 22.15 -8.42 -6.28
C THR A 225 21.99 -6.97 -5.83
N LYS A 226 23.06 -6.18 -5.92
CA LYS A 226 22.99 -4.73 -5.71
C LYS A 226 22.09 -4.03 -6.72
N GLY A 227 22.05 -4.53 -7.96
CA GLY A 227 21.16 -4.03 -9.02
C GLY A 227 19.69 -4.27 -8.66
N ALA A 228 19.33 -5.50 -8.32
CA ALA A 228 17.98 -5.87 -7.86
C ALA A 228 17.51 -5.03 -6.65
N ARG A 229 18.42 -4.73 -5.71
CA ARG A 229 18.11 -3.82 -4.61
C ARG A 229 17.71 -2.42 -5.09
N VAL A 230 18.38 -1.85 -6.10
CA VAL A 230 18.03 -0.52 -6.63
C VAL A 230 16.66 -0.56 -7.31
N VAL A 231 16.39 -1.62 -8.09
CA VAL A 231 15.08 -1.83 -8.72
C VAL A 231 13.99 -2.01 -7.66
N ALA A 232 14.23 -2.84 -6.63
CA ALA A 232 13.29 -3.03 -5.52
C ALA A 232 13.01 -1.71 -4.78
N ASP A 233 14.03 -0.88 -4.49
CA ASP A 233 13.83 0.44 -3.85
C ASP A 233 12.98 1.37 -4.75
N HIS A 234 13.13 1.26 -6.07
CA HIS A 234 12.30 2.00 -7.03
C HIS A 234 10.86 1.49 -7.06
N LYS A 235 10.65 0.17 -7.06
CA LYS A 235 9.33 -0.46 -6.98
C LYS A 235 8.62 -0.10 -5.67
N VAL A 236 9.32 -0.14 -4.53
CA VAL A 236 8.78 0.32 -3.23
C VAL A 236 8.29 1.77 -3.32
N ARG A 237 9.06 2.67 -3.93
CA ARG A 237 8.63 4.07 -4.12
C ARG A 237 7.39 4.17 -5.00
N ARG A 238 7.35 3.41 -6.09
CA ARG A 238 6.20 3.39 -6.98
C ARG A 238 4.94 2.90 -6.27
N SER A 239 5.04 1.90 -5.40
CA SER A 239 3.91 1.40 -4.61
C SER A 239 3.40 2.40 -3.55
N LEU A 240 4.18 3.44 -3.22
CA LEU A 240 3.76 4.50 -2.30
C LEU A 240 2.91 5.59 -3.00
N ILE A 241 2.95 5.67 -4.33
CA ILE A 241 2.18 6.64 -5.10
C ILE A 241 0.78 6.10 -5.32
N THR A 242 -0.22 6.84 -4.89
CA THR A 242 -1.62 6.48 -5.16
C THR A 242 -2.07 7.05 -6.50
N GLY A 243 -2.89 6.31 -7.26
CA GLY A 243 -3.35 6.72 -8.58
C GLY A 243 -4.26 7.96 -8.59
N ASP A 244 -4.74 8.43 -7.43
CA ASP A 244 -5.65 9.57 -7.29
C ASP A 244 -4.94 10.93 -7.11
N ASP A 245 -3.61 10.98 -7.31
CA ASP A 245 -2.82 12.21 -7.20
C ASP A 245 -3.20 13.23 -8.27
N GLY A 246 -3.30 14.51 -7.88
CA GLY A 246 -3.47 15.62 -8.82
C GLY A 246 -2.20 15.88 -9.65
N LEU A 247 -2.33 16.76 -10.66
CA LEU A 247 -1.23 17.09 -11.58
C LEU A 247 0.01 17.64 -10.87
N VAL A 248 -0.20 18.61 -9.95
CA VAL A 248 0.90 19.24 -9.22
C VAL A 248 1.55 18.24 -8.28
N SER A 249 0.76 17.39 -7.63
CA SER A 249 1.27 16.32 -6.80
C SER A 249 2.15 15.38 -7.60
N HIS A 250 1.66 14.87 -8.74
CA HIS A 250 2.38 13.91 -9.56
C HIS A 250 3.73 14.44 -10.11
N HIS A 251 3.75 15.69 -10.61
CA HIS A 251 4.93 16.22 -11.30
C HIS A 251 5.90 16.99 -10.39
N LEU A 252 5.41 17.66 -9.35
CA LEU A 252 6.21 18.53 -8.49
C LEU A 252 6.32 17.97 -7.06
N ASN A 253 5.18 17.81 -6.34
CA ASN A 253 5.21 17.51 -4.92
C ASN A 253 5.85 16.14 -4.62
N ARG A 254 5.56 15.11 -5.43
CA ARG A 254 6.07 13.75 -5.20
C ARG A 254 7.59 13.63 -5.26
N ARG A 255 8.25 14.44 -6.09
CA ARG A 255 9.73 14.43 -6.14
C ARG A 255 10.36 14.88 -4.83
N ILE A 256 9.70 15.80 -4.13
CA ILE A 256 10.17 16.36 -2.86
C ILE A 256 9.64 15.53 -1.70
N SER A 257 8.35 15.17 -1.68
CA SER A 257 7.70 14.44 -0.59
C SER A 257 8.38 13.09 -0.32
N ILE A 258 8.78 12.33 -1.37
CA ILE A 258 9.51 11.06 -1.23
C ILE A 258 10.83 11.24 -0.48
N GLN A 259 11.56 12.34 -0.67
CA GLN A 259 12.79 12.60 0.06
C GLN A 259 12.50 12.97 1.53
N LEU A 260 11.45 13.78 1.75
CA LEU A 260 10.99 14.11 3.11
C LEU A 260 10.49 12.87 3.85
N SER A 261 9.75 11.99 3.17
CA SER A 261 9.29 10.71 3.74
C SER A 261 10.46 9.81 4.15
N ARG A 262 11.53 9.75 3.36
CA ARG A 262 12.75 9.04 3.74
C ARG A 262 13.38 9.61 5.02
N LEU A 263 13.45 10.94 5.11
CA LEU A 263 13.96 11.62 6.30
C LEU A 263 13.06 11.34 7.51
N ALA A 264 11.75 11.48 7.36
CA ALA A 264 10.76 11.19 8.40
C ALA A 264 10.85 9.74 8.92
N VAL A 265 10.99 8.77 8.00
CA VAL A 265 11.20 7.35 8.37
C VAL A 265 12.51 7.15 9.13
N ARG A 266 13.61 7.79 8.71
CA ARG A 266 14.89 7.74 9.43
C ARG A 266 14.81 8.34 10.84
N LEU A 267 14.09 9.46 10.98
CA LEU A 267 13.82 10.13 12.24
C LEU A 267 12.76 9.42 13.09
N ARG A 268 12.25 8.27 12.64
CA ARG A 268 11.19 7.49 13.30
C ARG A 268 9.89 8.27 13.56
N MET A 269 9.61 9.29 12.76
CA MET A 269 8.38 10.07 12.87
C MET A 269 7.16 9.20 12.56
N THR A 270 6.06 9.47 13.26
CA THR A 270 4.77 8.85 12.95
C THR A 270 4.05 9.62 11.85
N PRO A 271 3.11 9.00 11.08
CA PRO A 271 2.32 9.71 10.09
C PRO A 271 1.62 10.94 10.67
N ASN A 272 0.98 10.81 11.84
CA ASN A 272 0.26 11.91 12.50
C ASN A 272 1.18 13.09 12.86
N MET A 273 2.46 12.85 13.19
CA MET A 273 3.43 13.94 13.41
C MET A 273 3.70 14.70 12.12
N VAL A 274 3.76 14.00 10.99
CA VAL A 274 3.96 14.62 9.66
C VAL A 274 2.74 15.45 9.29
N SER A 275 1.52 14.92 9.45
CA SER A 275 0.26 15.65 9.24
C SER A 275 0.18 16.91 10.12
N LEU A 276 0.58 16.81 11.39
CA LEU A 276 0.57 17.96 12.31
C LEU A 276 1.57 19.05 11.90
N ILE A 277 2.76 18.69 11.40
CA ILE A 277 3.73 19.65 10.86
C ILE A 277 3.17 20.34 9.62
N ALA A 278 2.57 19.57 8.70
CA ALA A 278 1.91 20.14 7.52
C ALA A 278 0.80 21.13 7.90
N PHE A 279 -0.04 20.76 8.87
CA PHE A 279 -1.10 21.62 9.40
C PHE A 279 -0.55 22.89 10.06
N SER A 280 0.51 22.78 10.86
CA SER A 280 1.16 23.94 11.50
C SER A 280 1.69 24.94 10.48
N LEU A 281 2.27 24.45 9.36
CA LEU A 281 2.70 25.30 8.25
C LEU A 281 1.51 26.00 7.56
N ALA A 282 0.38 25.30 7.40
CA ALA A 282 -0.84 25.90 6.84
C ALA A 282 -1.38 27.02 7.74
N VAL A 283 -1.36 26.82 9.07
CA VAL A 283 -1.75 27.87 10.03
C VAL A 283 -0.82 29.08 9.92
N MET A 284 0.48 28.86 9.88
CA MET A 284 1.46 29.94 9.69
C MET A 284 1.27 30.65 8.34
N ALA A 285 0.92 29.93 7.27
CA ALA A 285 0.61 30.52 5.98
C ALA A 285 -0.62 31.43 6.05
N GLY A 286 -1.71 30.97 6.68
CA GLY A 286 -2.92 31.78 6.86
C GLY A 286 -2.67 33.05 7.68
N ILE A 287 -1.92 32.94 8.78
CA ILE A 287 -1.49 34.08 9.59
C ILE A 287 -0.66 35.05 8.75
N SER A 288 0.32 34.57 7.98
CA SER A 288 1.17 35.39 7.11
C SER A 288 0.35 36.16 6.09
N PHE A 289 -0.61 35.51 5.42
CA PHE A 289 -1.53 36.20 4.49
C PHE A 289 -2.35 37.28 5.21
N GLY A 290 -2.90 36.95 6.39
CA GLY A 290 -3.69 37.89 7.17
C GLY A 290 -2.92 39.18 7.54
N PHE A 291 -1.62 39.09 7.77
CA PHE A 291 -0.73 40.24 7.99
C PHE A 291 -0.14 40.86 6.71
N GLY A 292 -0.57 40.42 5.51
CA GLY A 292 -0.07 40.94 4.24
C GLY A 292 1.32 40.42 3.83
N ALA A 293 1.88 39.46 4.56
CA ALA A 293 3.16 38.82 4.22
C ALA A 293 2.96 37.75 3.14
N LEU A 294 2.74 38.19 1.88
CA LEU A 294 2.29 37.31 0.79
C LEU A 294 3.31 36.23 0.42
N ILE A 295 4.59 36.58 0.29
CA ILE A 295 5.64 35.62 -0.10
C ILE A 295 5.85 34.53 0.94
N PRO A 296 6.04 34.82 2.23
CA PRO A 296 6.11 33.79 3.26
C PRO A 296 4.85 32.91 3.29
N GLY A 297 3.66 33.52 3.24
CA GLY A 297 2.39 32.79 3.21
C GLY A 297 2.31 31.81 2.04
N ALA A 298 2.67 32.27 0.84
CA ALA A 298 2.69 31.47 -0.38
C ALA A 298 3.63 30.23 -0.28
N LEU A 299 4.85 30.45 0.18
CA LEU A 299 5.84 29.39 0.33
C LEU A 299 5.43 28.37 1.40
N MET A 300 4.90 28.83 2.54
CA MET A 300 4.42 27.96 3.61
C MET A 300 3.19 27.15 3.18
N ALA A 301 2.25 27.72 2.43
CA ALA A 301 1.10 27.01 1.89
C ALA A 301 1.51 25.87 0.95
N GLN A 302 2.46 26.12 0.03
CA GLN A 302 2.97 25.09 -0.86
C GLN A 302 3.78 24.02 -0.11
N LEU A 303 4.61 24.41 0.86
CA LEU A 303 5.39 23.49 1.67
C LEU A 303 4.47 22.59 2.53
N SER A 304 3.38 23.15 3.07
CA SER A 304 2.34 22.38 3.74
C SER A 304 1.78 21.28 2.84
N SER A 305 1.42 21.61 1.58
CA SER A 305 0.92 20.66 0.60
C SER A 305 1.92 19.53 0.26
N ILE A 306 3.21 19.86 0.19
CA ILE A 306 4.26 18.90 -0.09
C ILE A 306 4.46 17.94 1.09
N ILE A 307 4.53 18.47 2.32
CA ILE A 307 4.74 17.66 3.53
C ILE A 307 3.53 16.79 3.82
N ASP A 308 2.34 17.28 3.58
CA ASP A 308 1.09 16.55 3.71
C ASP A 308 1.11 15.23 2.91
N GLY A 309 1.48 15.27 1.64
CA GLY A 309 1.64 14.05 0.85
C GLY A 309 2.64 13.04 1.40
N SER A 310 3.53 13.45 2.32
CA SER A 310 4.54 12.58 2.94
C SER A 310 3.97 11.71 4.07
N ASP A 311 2.89 12.10 4.74
CA ASP A 311 2.32 11.35 5.86
C ASP A 311 1.74 10.00 5.41
N GLY A 312 0.98 9.98 4.32
CA GLY A 312 0.50 8.76 3.68
C GLY A 312 1.65 7.86 3.16
N GLU A 313 2.74 8.46 2.64
CA GLU A 313 3.94 7.72 2.25
C GLU A 313 4.61 7.08 3.47
N VAL A 314 4.77 7.82 4.58
CA VAL A 314 5.31 7.29 5.84
C VAL A 314 4.40 6.21 6.42
N ALA A 315 3.07 6.40 6.39
CA ALA A 315 2.09 5.42 6.84
C ALA A 315 2.23 4.10 6.07
N ARG A 316 2.27 4.15 4.75
CA ARG A 316 2.44 2.97 3.89
C ARG A 316 3.83 2.34 4.05
N THR A 317 4.89 3.15 4.10
CA THR A 317 6.26 2.65 4.28
C THR A 317 6.44 1.91 5.60
N ARG A 318 5.84 2.40 6.68
CA ARG A 318 5.96 1.85 8.04
C ARG A 318 4.85 0.88 8.41
N PHE A 319 3.90 0.60 7.52
CA PHE A 319 2.72 -0.23 7.81
C PHE A 319 1.92 0.30 9.02
N MET A 320 1.73 1.62 9.05
CA MET A 320 0.99 2.34 10.10
C MET A 320 -0.30 2.97 9.58
N SER A 321 -0.77 2.53 8.42
CA SER A 321 -2.06 2.98 7.87
C SER A 321 -3.19 2.56 8.81
N SER A 322 -4.09 3.48 9.16
CA SER A 322 -5.24 3.23 10.01
C SER A 322 -6.44 4.08 9.59
N ASN A 323 -7.65 3.60 9.90
CA ASN A 323 -8.87 4.36 9.64
C ASN A 323 -8.89 5.70 10.40
N TRP A 324 -8.38 5.71 11.63
CA TRP A 324 -8.25 6.92 12.43
C TRP A 324 -7.25 7.91 11.79
N GLY A 325 -6.09 7.42 11.32
CA GLY A 325 -5.10 8.26 10.63
C GLY A 325 -5.68 8.91 9.39
N GLY A 326 -6.39 8.15 8.55
CA GLY A 326 -7.05 8.69 7.36
C GLY A 326 -8.18 9.68 7.67
N PHE A 327 -8.94 9.47 8.77
CA PHE A 327 -9.91 10.44 9.23
C PHE A 327 -9.25 11.73 9.71
N LEU A 328 -8.22 11.63 10.54
CA LEU A 328 -7.48 12.77 11.09
C LEU A 328 -6.86 13.60 9.96
N ASP A 329 -6.19 12.96 9.03
CA ASP A 329 -5.62 13.58 7.83
C ASP A 329 -6.68 14.37 7.05
N SER A 330 -7.81 13.73 6.72
CA SER A 330 -8.92 14.39 6.05
C SER A 330 -9.45 15.63 6.80
N MET A 331 -9.53 15.58 8.13
CA MET A 331 -9.98 16.72 8.94
C MET A 331 -8.95 17.85 8.94
N LEU A 332 -7.67 17.53 9.17
CA LEU A 332 -6.59 18.51 9.18
C LEU A 332 -6.45 19.21 7.83
N ASP A 333 -6.64 18.50 6.73
CA ASP A 333 -6.68 19.05 5.38
C ASP A 333 -7.72 20.15 5.22
N ARG A 334 -8.95 19.93 5.69
CA ARG A 334 -10.03 20.90 5.56
C ARG A 334 -9.82 22.10 6.44
N LEU A 335 -9.32 21.88 7.65
CA LEU A 335 -8.94 22.97 8.57
C LEU A 335 -7.78 23.78 8.00
N ALA A 336 -6.77 23.14 7.40
CA ALA A 336 -5.64 23.79 6.76
C ALA A 336 -6.10 24.71 5.59
N ASP A 337 -6.90 24.16 4.66
CA ASP A 337 -7.49 24.94 3.57
C ASP A 337 -8.29 26.13 4.13
N SER A 338 -9.10 25.90 5.17
CA SER A 338 -9.93 26.96 5.77
C SER A 338 -9.08 28.09 6.35
N VAL A 339 -8.04 27.78 7.11
CA VAL A 339 -7.17 28.80 7.72
C VAL A 339 -6.43 29.60 6.66
N ILE A 340 -5.93 28.95 5.60
CA ILE A 340 -5.26 29.64 4.48
C ILE A 340 -6.24 30.61 3.79
N TYR A 341 -7.44 30.14 3.41
CA TYR A 341 -8.43 31.00 2.72
C TYR A 341 -8.99 32.11 3.62
N ILE A 342 -9.12 31.88 4.93
CA ILE A 342 -9.48 32.95 5.88
C ILE A 342 -8.39 34.03 5.90
N GLY A 343 -7.11 33.64 5.98
CA GLY A 343 -5.99 34.58 5.94
C GLY A 343 -5.95 35.40 4.64
N ILE A 344 -6.15 34.73 3.49
CA ILE A 344 -6.29 35.41 2.18
C ILE A 344 -7.49 36.34 2.19
N GLY A 345 -8.62 35.92 2.75
CA GLY A 345 -9.82 36.78 2.86
C GLY A 345 -9.60 38.05 3.68
N VAL A 346 -8.93 37.93 4.84
CA VAL A 346 -8.55 39.06 5.68
C VAL A 346 -7.67 40.07 4.88
N TYR A 347 -6.65 39.55 4.20
CA TYR A 347 -5.77 40.38 3.36
C TYR A 347 -6.56 41.11 2.25
N LEU A 348 -7.34 40.36 1.47
CA LEU A 348 -8.06 40.88 0.32
C LEU A 348 -9.16 41.87 0.72
N ILE A 349 -9.79 41.72 1.88
CA ILE A 349 -10.78 42.69 2.40
C ILE A 349 -10.09 43.98 2.80
N ASN A 350 -8.97 43.88 3.50
CA ASN A 350 -8.21 45.09 3.90
C ASN A 350 -7.65 45.83 2.71
N ASP A 351 -7.35 45.13 1.60
CA ASP A 351 -6.84 45.73 0.36
C ASP A 351 -7.95 46.34 -0.50
N SER A 352 -9.07 45.65 -0.72
CA SER A 352 -10.11 46.05 -1.69
C SER A 352 -11.42 46.57 -1.06
N GLY A 353 -11.73 46.17 0.18
CA GLY A 353 -12.99 46.54 0.86
C GLY A 353 -14.28 46.04 0.20
N SER A 354 -14.18 45.11 -0.78
CA SER A 354 -15.29 44.73 -1.67
C SER A 354 -16.04 43.48 -1.14
N ALA A 355 -17.38 43.59 -1.09
CA ALA A 355 -18.26 42.44 -0.79
C ALA A 355 -18.13 41.31 -1.84
N LEU A 356 -17.83 41.63 -3.10
CA LEU A 356 -17.59 40.68 -4.17
C LEU A 356 -16.35 39.80 -3.85
N THR A 357 -15.30 40.43 -3.33
CA THR A 357 -14.07 39.72 -2.91
C THR A 357 -14.36 38.69 -1.84
N LEU A 358 -15.18 39.05 -0.85
CA LEU A 358 -15.66 38.10 0.17
C LEU A 358 -16.40 36.91 -0.46
N GLY A 359 -17.33 37.20 -1.39
CA GLY A 359 -18.06 36.12 -2.08
C GLY A 359 -17.14 35.15 -2.82
N ILE A 360 -16.09 35.66 -3.49
CA ILE A 360 -15.08 34.82 -4.17
C ILE A 360 -14.34 33.92 -3.16
N VAL A 361 -13.89 34.49 -2.05
CA VAL A 361 -13.18 33.72 -1.01
C VAL A 361 -14.10 32.64 -0.39
N PHE A 362 -15.36 32.98 -0.12
CA PHE A 362 -16.34 32.01 0.40
C PHE A 362 -16.57 30.85 -0.57
N ILE A 363 -16.69 31.11 -1.86
CA ILE A 363 -16.87 30.07 -2.88
C ILE A 363 -15.62 29.19 -2.95
N ALA A 364 -14.42 29.77 -2.93
CA ALA A 364 -13.17 29.02 -2.92
C ALA A 364 -13.05 28.10 -1.68
N LEU A 365 -13.40 28.64 -0.51
CA LEU A 365 -13.40 27.94 0.76
C LEU A 365 -14.41 26.77 0.77
N ALA A 366 -15.61 26.97 0.28
CA ALA A 366 -16.68 25.96 0.27
C ALA A 366 -16.39 24.79 -0.67
N GLY A 367 -15.65 25.03 -1.75
CA GLY A 367 -15.44 24.04 -2.80
C GLY A 367 -14.79 22.73 -2.34
N ALA A 368 -13.82 22.79 -1.43
CA ALA A 368 -13.13 21.61 -0.93
C ALA A 368 -14.02 20.68 -0.07
N PRO A 369 -14.74 21.19 0.95
CA PRO A 369 -15.67 20.38 1.74
C PRO A 369 -16.79 19.77 0.90
N PHE A 370 -17.39 20.54 -0.03
CA PHE A 370 -18.45 20.01 -0.90
C PHE A 370 -17.96 18.92 -1.85
N SER A 371 -16.76 19.05 -2.40
CA SER A 371 -16.15 18.02 -3.24
C SER A 371 -15.90 16.71 -2.49
N MET A 372 -15.48 16.79 -1.23
CA MET A 372 -15.30 15.62 -0.38
C MET A 372 -16.65 14.99 -0.02
N MET A 373 -17.61 15.81 0.44
CA MET A 373 -18.95 15.32 0.78
C MET A 373 -19.61 14.60 -0.40
N LEU A 374 -19.41 15.07 -1.63
CA LEU A 374 -19.90 14.41 -2.82
C LEU A 374 -19.29 13.00 -2.98
N LYS A 375 -17.97 12.86 -2.83
CA LYS A 375 -17.29 11.56 -2.92
C LYS A 375 -17.79 10.59 -1.84
N ASP A 376 -17.96 11.06 -0.61
CA ASP A 376 -18.46 10.24 0.50
C ASP A 376 -19.93 9.80 0.26
N ARG A 377 -20.78 10.71 -0.20
CA ARG A 377 -22.17 10.40 -0.55
C ARG A 377 -22.28 9.45 -1.72
N TYR A 378 -21.43 9.62 -2.74
CA TYR A 378 -21.35 8.67 -3.85
C TYR A 378 -21.04 7.26 -3.35
N ARG A 379 -20.03 7.11 -2.48
CA ARG A 379 -19.66 5.81 -1.88
C ARG A 379 -20.82 5.18 -1.09
N ILE A 380 -21.56 5.98 -0.33
CA ILE A 380 -22.72 5.50 0.42
C ILE A 380 -23.84 5.02 -0.51
N VAL A 381 -24.09 5.73 -1.61
CA VAL A 381 -25.19 5.43 -2.53
C VAL A 381 -24.88 4.27 -3.46
N THR A 382 -23.63 4.16 -3.93
CA THR A 382 -23.25 3.17 -4.95
C THR A 382 -22.52 1.95 -4.38
N GLY A 383 -22.02 2.04 -3.14
CA GLY A 383 -21.14 1.03 -2.55
C GLY A 383 -19.69 1.09 -3.07
N ASN A 384 -19.41 1.89 -4.09
CA ASN A 384 -18.11 1.99 -4.76
C ASN A 384 -17.36 3.26 -4.35
N PRO A 385 -16.03 3.23 -4.19
CA PRO A 385 -15.24 4.42 -3.97
C PRO A 385 -15.21 5.28 -5.24
N TRP A 386 -15.25 6.61 -5.09
CA TRP A 386 -15.01 7.54 -6.20
C TRP A 386 -13.54 7.47 -6.61
N ARG A 387 -13.25 7.01 -7.82
CA ARG A 387 -11.91 6.99 -8.40
C ARG A 387 -11.73 8.18 -9.34
N SER A 388 -11.04 9.21 -8.89
CA SER A 388 -10.85 10.45 -9.65
C SER A 388 -10.16 10.23 -11.00
N THR A 389 -9.24 9.26 -11.10
CA THR A 389 -8.55 8.92 -12.34
C THR A 389 -9.47 8.36 -13.43
N GLU A 390 -10.50 7.62 -13.05
CA GLU A 390 -11.45 7.00 -13.97
C GLU A 390 -12.67 7.90 -14.23
N ALA A 391 -13.20 8.52 -13.16
CA ALA A 391 -14.44 9.27 -13.22
C ALA A 391 -14.27 10.70 -13.71
N ASP A 392 -13.21 11.41 -13.28
CA ASP A 392 -13.03 12.83 -13.61
C ASP A 392 -12.52 13.05 -15.05
N GLY A 393 -11.96 12.06 -15.73
CA GLY A 393 -11.44 12.19 -17.09
C GLY A 393 -10.50 13.38 -17.27
N LEU A 394 -10.76 14.25 -18.26
CA LEU A 394 -9.97 15.46 -18.52
C LEU A 394 -10.09 16.52 -17.42
N SER A 395 -11.19 16.52 -16.63
CA SER A 395 -11.39 17.53 -15.59
C SER A 395 -10.40 17.44 -14.43
N ARG A 396 -9.70 16.31 -14.28
CA ARG A 396 -8.58 16.15 -13.33
C ARG A 396 -7.42 17.14 -13.60
N TYR A 397 -7.32 17.67 -14.81
CA TYR A 397 -6.28 18.63 -15.21
C TYR A 397 -6.64 20.09 -14.86
N MET A 398 -7.83 20.37 -14.32
CA MET A 398 -8.32 21.72 -14.05
C MET A 398 -7.68 22.41 -12.81
N LEU A 399 -6.63 21.84 -12.20
CA LEU A 399 -6.00 22.35 -10.96
C LEU A 399 -6.99 22.55 -9.80
N ALA A 400 -8.15 21.91 -9.84
CA ALA A 400 -9.19 22.00 -8.81
C ALA A 400 -8.97 21.01 -7.64
N THR A 401 -7.95 20.15 -7.73
CA THR A 401 -7.47 19.30 -6.64
C THR A 401 -6.77 20.13 -5.56
N ARG A 402 -6.64 19.63 -4.34
CA ARG A 402 -6.03 20.37 -3.23
C ARG A 402 -4.63 20.90 -3.56
N ASP A 403 -3.78 20.03 -4.10
CA ASP A 403 -2.42 20.37 -4.55
C ASP A 403 -2.41 21.48 -5.63
N GLY A 404 -3.35 21.40 -6.58
CA GLY A 404 -3.51 22.44 -7.61
C GLY A 404 -3.96 23.78 -7.03
N ARG A 405 -4.92 23.78 -6.08
CA ARG A 405 -5.38 25.00 -5.42
C ARG A 405 -4.28 25.67 -4.61
N LEU A 406 -3.51 24.91 -3.80
CA LEU A 406 -2.41 25.47 -3.01
C LEU A 406 -1.26 25.95 -3.90
N PHE A 407 -1.03 25.31 -5.04
CA PHE A 407 -0.10 25.79 -6.06
C PHE A 407 -0.55 27.14 -6.66
N LEU A 408 -1.84 27.31 -6.96
CA LEU A 408 -2.39 28.57 -7.41
C LEU A 408 -2.28 29.68 -6.34
N VAL A 409 -2.52 29.32 -5.07
CA VAL A 409 -2.30 30.23 -3.93
C VAL A 409 -0.83 30.65 -3.86
N MET A 410 0.10 29.73 -4.07
CA MET A 410 1.53 30.05 -4.12
C MET A 410 1.84 31.04 -5.25
N ILE A 411 1.36 30.79 -6.48
CA ILE A 411 1.56 31.71 -7.60
C ILE A 411 0.97 33.07 -7.28
N GLY A 412 -0.25 33.14 -6.77
CA GLY A 412 -0.93 34.38 -6.40
C GLY A 412 -0.17 35.17 -5.35
N GLY A 413 0.36 34.51 -4.33
CA GLY A 413 1.13 35.20 -3.29
C GLY A 413 2.52 35.68 -3.76
N LEU A 414 3.19 34.93 -4.63
CA LEU A 414 4.49 35.30 -5.21
C LEU A 414 4.37 36.46 -6.22
N THR A 415 3.25 36.51 -6.94
CA THR A 415 3.01 37.54 -7.97
C THR A 415 2.19 38.76 -7.48
N GLY A 416 1.69 38.72 -6.24
CA GLY A 416 0.76 39.70 -5.70
C GLY A 416 -0.66 39.62 -6.28
N GLN A 417 -1.00 38.55 -7.03
CA GLN A 417 -2.27 38.36 -7.73
C GLN A 417 -3.23 37.40 -7.02
N LEU A 418 -3.30 37.47 -5.68
CA LEU A 418 -4.10 36.52 -4.86
C LEU A 418 -5.60 36.55 -5.23
N LEU A 419 -6.18 37.71 -5.56
CA LEU A 419 -7.58 37.78 -5.94
C LEU A 419 -7.86 37.01 -7.23
N ILE A 420 -7.00 37.14 -8.24
CA ILE A 420 -7.16 36.45 -9.52
C ILE A 420 -7.05 34.94 -9.34
N THR A 421 -6.03 34.48 -8.62
CA THR A 421 -5.83 33.03 -8.40
C THR A 421 -6.90 32.41 -7.49
N THR A 422 -7.42 33.18 -6.52
CA THR A 422 -8.54 32.74 -5.69
C THR A 422 -9.83 32.66 -6.49
N ALA A 423 -10.12 33.66 -7.35
CA ALA A 423 -11.27 33.63 -8.24
C ALA A 423 -11.20 32.47 -9.24
N PHE A 424 -10.03 32.23 -9.84
CA PHE A 424 -9.81 31.05 -10.70
C PHE A 424 -10.05 29.73 -9.95
N THR A 425 -9.55 29.62 -8.71
CA THR A 425 -9.79 28.46 -7.87
C THR A 425 -11.28 28.25 -7.57
N ALA A 426 -12.00 29.33 -7.24
CA ALA A 426 -13.44 29.28 -6.99
C ALA A 426 -14.20 28.74 -8.21
N VAL A 427 -13.92 29.29 -9.39
CA VAL A 427 -14.57 28.88 -10.64
C VAL A 427 -14.27 27.43 -11.00
N THR A 428 -13.00 27.04 -11.00
CA THR A 428 -12.59 25.67 -11.39
C THR A 428 -13.10 24.63 -10.43
N THR A 429 -13.11 24.91 -9.13
CA THR A 429 -13.61 23.97 -8.12
C THR A 429 -15.14 23.79 -8.23
N MET A 430 -15.90 24.89 -8.46
CA MET A 430 -17.34 24.80 -8.68
C MET A 430 -17.69 24.10 -9.98
N ALA A 431 -16.94 24.36 -11.06
CA ALA A 431 -17.10 23.67 -12.33
C ALA A 431 -16.87 22.13 -12.19
N LEU A 432 -15.80 21.75 -11.48
CA LEU A 432 -15.53 20.33 -11.20
C LEU A 432 -16.62 19.70 -10.33
N LEU A 433 -17.11 20.40 -9.32
CA LEU A 433 -18.21 19.94 -8.48
C LEU A 433 -19.48 19.71 -9.29
N GLY A 434 -19.86 20.67 -10.14
CA GLY A 434 -21.01 20.56 -11.05
C GLY A 434 -20.86 19.38 -12.01
N TRP A 435 -19.68 19.22 -12.61
CA TRP A 435 -19.38 18.08 -13.48
C TRP A 435 -19.55 16.74 -12.75
N ARG A 436 -18.99 16.60 -11.56
CA ARG A 436 -19.15 15.39 -10.74
C ARG A 436 -20.61 15.11 -10.38
N MET A 437 -21.38 16.12 -10.06
CA MET A 437 -22.82 15.94 -9.82
C MET A 437 -23.55 15.38 -11.04
N VAL A 438 -23.21 15.84 -12.24
CA VAL A 438 -23.78 15.30 -13.50
C VAL A 438 -23.38 13.83 -13.69
N LEU A 439 -22.13 13.46 -13.41
CA LEU A 439 -21.67 12.07 -13.52
C LEU A 439 -22.40 11.16 -12.53
N VAL A 440 -22.51 11.54 -11.26
CA VAL A 440 -23.25 10.80 -10.24
C VAL A 440 -24.72 10.63 -10.65
N TRP A 441 -25.36 11.71 -11.13
CA TRP A 441 -26.74 11.66 -11.57
C TRP A 441 -26.94 10.66 -12.74
N ARG A 442 -26.04 10.65 -13.73
CA ARG A 442 -26.09 9.70 -14.86
C ARG A 442 -25.96 8.26 -14.37
N GLU A 443 -25.00 7.98 -13.48
CA GLU A 443 -24.74 6.62 -12.98
C GLU A 443 -25.89 6.10 -12.13
N VAL A 444 -26.39 6.89 -11.18
CA VAL A 444 -27.53 6.49 -10.34
C VAL A 444 -28.79 6.25 -11.19
N ARG A 445 -28.99 6.99 -12.28
CA ARG A 445 -30.09 6.74 -13.20
C ARG A 445 -29.90 5.48 -14.03
N SER A 446 -28.70 5.15 -14.46
CA SER A 446 -28.43 3.92 -15.23
C SER A 446 -28.64 2.68 -14.35
N THR A 447 -28.20 2.72 -13.11
CA THR A 447 -28.36 1.61 -12.14
C THR A 447 -29.84 1.34 -11.83
N ARG A 448 -30.69 2.38 -11.77
CA ARG A 448 -32.16 2.20 -11.62
C ARG A 448 -32.85 1.53 -12.83
N LYS A 449 -32.28 1.64 -14.02
CA LYS A 449 -32.84 0.99 -15.24
C LYS A 449 -32.50 -0.50 -15.33
N VAL A 450 -31.50 -0.98 -14.60
CA VAL A 450 -31.02 -2.37 -14.64
C VAL A 450 -31.60 -3.23 -13.51
N ALA A 451 -32.22 -2.63 -12.47
CA ALA A 451 -32.91 -3.38 -11.44
C ALA A 451 -34.23 -3.94 -12.01
N PRO A 452 -34.35 -5.27 -12.27
CA PRO A 452 -35.66 -5.85 -12.62
C PRO A 452 -36.57 -5.71 -11.40
N ALA A 453 -37.85 -5.50 -11.68
CA ALA A 453 -38.91 -5.35 -10.71
C ALA A 453 -39.01 -6.58 -9.78
N ILE A 454 -38.27 -6.59 -8.69
CA ILE A 454 -38.57 -7.42 -7.52
C ILE A 454 -39.43 -6.53 -6.62
N ARG A 455 -40.70 -6.35 -7.05
CA ARG A 455 -41.79 -5.95 -6.16
C ARG A 455 -42.51 -7.23 -5.74
N GLY A 456 -42.44 -7.52 -4.44
CA GLY A 456 -43.35 -8.44 -3.81
C GLY A 456 -42.69 -9.53 -2.99
N SER A 457 -42.15 -9.18 -1.81
CA SER A 457 -42.35 -9.95 -0.58
C SER A 457 -41.77 -9.13 0.61
N GLU A 458 -42.65 -8.68 1.39
CA GLU A 458 -42.60 -8.30 2.80
C GLU A 458 -41.23 -8.35 3.48
N MET A 459 -40.62 -7.17 3.75
CA MET A 459 -39.77 -7.01 4.90
C MET A 459 -40.61 -6.30 5.98
N ALA A 460 -41.34 -7.10 6.73
CA ALA A 460 -41.81 -6.71 8.05
C ALA A 460 -40.59 -6.65 8.98
N VAL A 461 -40.17 -5.46 9.35
CA VAL A 461 -39.24 -5.24 10.43
C VAL A 461 -39.99 -5.56 11.72
N PRO A 462 -39.60 -6.53 12.58
CA PRO A 462 -40.23 -6.71 13.86
C PRO A 462 -39.84 -5.54 14.77
N PHE A 463 -40.84 -4.75 15.14
CA PHE A 463 -40.75 -3.78 16.20
C PHE A 463 -40.58 -4.58 17.49
N VAL A 464 -39.42 -4.53 18.13
CA VAL A 464 -39.23 -5.06 19.48
C VAL A 464 -39.88 -4.08 20.43
N GLY A 465 -41.13 -4.42 20.85
CA GLY A 465 -41.83 -3.76 21.92
C GLY A 465 -41.17 -4.06 23.26
N SER A 466 -40.96 -3.03 24.04
CA SER A 466 -40.58 -3.08 25.44
C SER A 466 -41.68 -3.76 26.23
N GLU A 467 -41.45 -4.95 26.77
CA GLU A 467 -42.25 -5.51 27.86
C GLU A 467 -41.75 -4.95 29.18
N GLU A 468 -42.60 -4.13 29.80
CA GLU A 468 -42.59 -3.83 31.21
C GLU A 468 -42.88 -5.11 32.01
N THR A 469 -41.97 -5.50 32.86
CA THR A 469 -42.26 -6.47 33.94
C THR A 469 -42.76 -5.72 35.16
N ALA A 470 -44.05 -5.86 35.40
CA ALA A 470 -44.64 -5.61 36.71
C ALA A 470 -44.67 -6.93 37.51
N GLY A 471 -44.13 -6.88 38.69
CA GLY A 471 -44.54 -7.49 39.98
C GLY A 471 -44.72 -9.01 40.06
N ASP A 472 -43.94 -9.67 40.85
CA ASP A 472 -44.20 -10.13 42.24
C ASP A 472 -42.91 -10.69 42.85
#